data_1447a793bec487747fb28008b106707e
#
_entry.id   1447a793bec487747fb28008b106707e
#
_cell.length_a   1.000
_cell.length_b   1.000
_cell.length_c   1.000
_cell.angle_alpha   90.00
_cell.angle_beta   90.00
_cell.angle_gamma   90.00
#
_symmetry.space_group_name_H-M   'P 1'
#
loop_
_entity.id
_entity.type
_entity.pdbx_description
1 polymer ?
#
loop_
_entity_poly.entity_id
_entity_poly.type
_entity_poly.pdbx_seq_one_letter_code
_entity_poly.pdbx_strand_id
1 'polypeptide(L)'
;MTLLIRDLKPALTNVLGTIKNAANLPVLEAAKITVGDGKLKFLATDRFAAIEHEIAYNTDTEFSYILDSESLQLLAKLPPLQEVEFTPLGVSAKNIKFTPADLDFPTVTQKLIDDAWKDKWLEDKEQGSKSRKAGIITGYKPTLVKHIKDVEIIPQPHGGQQARLRAPGLRGLLMGTRVKLEGLHV
;
A
#
# COMPACT_ATOMS: atom_id res chain seq x y z
N MET A 1 -6.20 6.29 22.52
CA MET A 1 -4.97 5.48 22.61
C MET A 1 -3.85 6.19 21.88
N THR A 2 -2.63 6.16 22.41
CA THR A 2 -1.43 6.72 21.73
C THR A 2 -0.53 5.60 21.22
N LEU A 3 0.23 5.90 20.17
CA LEU A 3 1.32 5.06 19.64
C LEU A 3 2.63 5.85 19.69
N LEU A 4 3.74 5.15 19.78
CA LEU A 4 5.05 5.78 19.63
C LEU A 4 5.42 5.85 18.13
N ILE A 5 6.12 6.90 17.75
CA ILE A 5 6.60 7.05 16.36
C ILE A 5 7.44 5.85 15.91
N ARG A 6 8.25 5.27 16.79
CA ARG A 6 9.03 4.07 16.45
C ARG A 6 8.16 2.89 15.99
N ASP A 7 6.95 2.76 16.54
CA ASP A 7 6.03 1.67 16.22
C ASP A 7 5.29 1.93 14.89
N LEU A 8 5.16 3.21 14.51
CA LEU A 8 4.62 3.66 13.22
C LEU A 8 5.68 3.64 12.09
N LYS A 9 6.98 3.63 12.44
CA LYS A 9 8.08 3.80 11.49
C LYS A 9 8.01 2.84 10.28
N PRO A 10 7.75 1.53 10.45
CA PRO A 10 7.62 0.62 9.31
C PRO A 10 6.50 1.02 8.36
N ALA A 11 5.30 1.35 8.89
CA ALA A 11 4.16 1.78 8.09
C ALA A 11 4.47 3.07 7.33
N LEU A 12 4.98 4.09 8.00
CA LEU A 12 5.34 5.37 7.40
C LEU A 12 6.41 5.21 6.31
N THR A 13 7.43 4.35 6.55
CA THR A 13 8.47 4.07 5.56
C THR A 13 7.88 3.41 4.31
N ASN A 14 7.01 2.41 4.48
CA ASN A 14 6.38 1.70 3.38
C ASN A 14 5.46 2.61 2.57
N VAL A 15 4.64 3.39 3.24
CA VAL A 15 3.72 4.36 2.61
C VAL A 15 4.50 5.43 1.83
N LEU A 16 5.46 6.11 2.48
CA LEU A 16 6.26 7.16 1.84
C LEU A 16 7.07 6.63 0.66
N GLY A 17 7.59 5.41 0.76
CA GLY A 17 8.30 4.78 -0.34
C GLY A 17 7.38 4.46 -1.52
N THR A 18 6.13 4.07 -1.26
CA THR A 18 5.14 3.80 -2.31
C THR A 18 4.72 5.10 -3.00
N ILE A 19 4.26 6.10 -2.26
CA ILE A 19 3.76 7.36 -2.84
C ILE A 19 4.85 8.18 -3.56
N LYS A 20 6.12 7.97 -3.23
CA LYS A 20 7.26 8.64 -3.91
C LYS A 20 7.27 8.43 -5.42
N ASN A 21 6.68 7.34 -5.91
CA ASN A 21 6.64 7.00 -7.33
C ASN A 21 5.37 7.54 -8.02
N ALA A 22 4.54 8.29 -7.32
CA ALA A 22 3.18 8.70 -7.76
C ALA A 22 3.14 9.72 -8.91
N ALA A 23 4.29 10.15 -9.43
CA ALA A 23 4.41 10.96 -10.66
C ALA A 23 3.54 12.23 -10.70
N ASN A 24 3.64 13.07 -9.69
CA ASN A 24 2.99 14.39 -9.59
C ASN A 24 1.45 14.35 -9.65
N LEU A 25 0.83 13.30 -9.11
CA LEU A 25 -0.61 13.23 -8.91
C LEU A 25 -0.93 13.37 -7.41
N PRO A 26 -1.42 14.54 -6.97
CA PRO A 26 -1.63 14.82 -5.54
C PRO A 26 -2.44 13.74 -4.81
N VAL A 27 -3.45 13.18 -5.45
CA VAL A 27 -4.29 12.11 -4.91
C VAL A 27 -3.51 10.80 -4.65
N LEU A 28 -2.40 10.57 -5.35
CA LEU A 28 -1.51 9.42 -5.16
C LEU A 28 -0.30 9.76 -4.28
N GLU A 29 -0.04 11.05 -4.05
CA GLU A 29 0.97 11.55 -3.11
C GLU A 29 0.39 11.67 -1.69
N ALA A 30 -0.55 10.79 -1.35
CA ALA A 30 -1.26 10.78 -0.09
C ALA A 30 -1.52 9.35 0.36
N ALA A 31 -1.86 9.17 1.64
CA ALA A 31 -2.32 7.89 2.16
C ALA A 31 -3.68 8.04 2.82
N LYS A 32 -4.55 7.05 2.60
CA LYS A 32 -5.77 6.92 3.36
C LYS A 32 -5.47 6.25 4.69
N ILE A 33 -5.86 6.91 5.76
CA ILE A 33 -5.80 6.41 7.13
C ILE A 33 -7.19 5.90 7.49
N THR A 34 -7.27 4.69 8.04
CA THR A 34 -8.52 4.13 8.54
C THR A 34 -8.27 3.56 9.92
N VAL A 35 -9.12 3.90 10.86
CA VAL A 35 -9.14 3.35 12.21
C VAL A 35 -10.46 2.61 12.40
N GLY A 36 -10.40 1.38 12.86
CA GLY A 36 -11.55 0.53 13.11
C GLY A 36 -11.11 -0.93 13.35
N ASP A 37 -11.98 -1.74 13.89
CA ASP A 37 -11.74 -3.17 14.16
C ASP A 37 -10.45 -3.43 14.97
N GLY A 38 -10.10 -2.55 15.91
CA GLY A 38 -8.88 -2.67 16.71
C GLY A 38 -7.59 -2.41 15.92
N LYS A 39 -7.67 -1.76 14.76
CA LYS A 39 -6.55 -1.54 13.85
C LYS A 39 -6.48 -0.10 13.36
N LEU A 40 -5.25 0.33 13.13
CA LEU A 40 -4.90 1.51 12.34
C LEU A 40 -4.33 1.02 11.02
N LYS A 41 -4.92 1.42 9.90
CA LYS A 41 -4.54 1.02 8.55
C LYS A 41 -4.06 2.21 7.76
N PHE A 42 -2.96 2.01 7.04
CA PHE A 42 -2.41 2.95 6.07
C PHE A 42 -2.52 2.34 4.69
N LEU A 43 -3.31 2.96 3.82
CA LEU A 43 -3.49 2.54 2.43
C LEU A 43 -2.82 3.54 1.50
N ALA A 44 -1.93 3.06 0.62
CA ALA A 44 -1.20 3.88 -0.34
C ALA A 44 -1.08 3.18 -1.70
N THR A 45 -0.96 3.96 -2.76
CA THR A 45 -0.75 3.45 -4.13
C THR A 45 0.02 4.44 -4.99
N ASP A 46 0.79 3.91 -5.97
CA ASP A 46 1.50 4.67 -7.00
C ASP A 46 1.06 4.30 -8.43
N ARG A 47 -0.09 3.64 -8.60
CA ARG A 47 -0.65 3.01 -9.81
C ARG A 47 -0.07 1.63 -10.12
N PHE A 48 1.18 1.34 -9.76
CA PHE A 48 1.86 0.07 -10.04
C PHE A 48 1.89 -0.84 -8.83
N ALA A 49 1.95 -0.26 -7.65
CA ALA A 49 1.84 -0.95 -6.38
C ALA A 49 0.72 -0.33 -5.53
N ALA A 50 0.00 -1.17 -4.81
CA ALA A 50 -0.93 -0.78 -3.78
C ALA A 50 -0.60 -1.54 -2.52
N ILE A 51 -0.50 -0.86 -1.38
CA ILE A 51 -0.17 -1.46 -0.10
C ILE A 51 -1.16 -1.04 0.98
N GLU A 52 -1.46 -1.97 1.87
CA GLU A 52 -2.14 -1.73 3.13
C GLU A 52 -1.23 -2.18 4.26
N HIS A 53 -0.88 -1.28 5.17
CA HIS A 53 -0.11 -1.61 6.37
C HIS A 53 -0.99 -1.46 7.60
N GLU A 54 -1.09 -2.52 8.40
CA GLU A 54 -1.93 -2.59 9.59
C GLU A 54 -1.08 -2.57 10.86
N ILE A 55 -1.56 -1.82 11.86
CA ILE A 55 -0.98 -1.74 13.21
C ILE A 55 -2.12 -1.94 14.20
N ALA A 56 -1.89 -2.68 15.29
CA ALA A 56 -2.87 -2.81 16.36
C ALA A 56 -3.14 -1.43 16.99
N TYR A 57 -4.42 -1.03 17.05
CA TYR A 57 -4.84 0.26 17.58
C TYR A 57 -6.26 0.18 18.15
N ASN A 58 -6.37 0.00 19.45
CA ASN A 58 -7.66 -0.14 20.09
C ASN A 58 -8.29 1.23 20.38
N THR A 59 -9.45 1.47 19.80
CA THR A 59 -10.30 2.62 20.04
C THR A 59 -11.75 2.22 19.79
N ASP A 60 -12.66 2.85 20.50
CA ASP A 60 -14.11 2.66 20.31
C ASP A 60 -14.68 3.50 19.15
N THR A 61 -13.84 4.29 18.51
CA THR A 61 -14.27 5.21 17.44
C THR A 61 -13.70 4.75 16.10
N GLU A 62 -14.57 4.60 15.12
CA GLU A 62 -14.18 4.32 13.74
C GLU A 62 -14.18 5.59 12.91
N PHE A 63 -13.15 5.79 12.12
CA PHE A 63 -13.04 6.94 11.22
C PHE A 63 -12.03 6.67 10.09
N SER A 64 -12.10 7.50 9.04
CA SER A 64 -11.10 7.51 8.01
C SER A 64 -10.88 8.92 7.46
N TYR A 65 -9.67 9.20 7.02
CA TYR A 65 -9.28 10.45 6.35
C TYR A 65 -8.02 10.22 5.51
N ILE A 66 -7.61 11.26 4.80
CA ILE A 66 -6.42 11.26 3.98
C ILE A 66 -5.37 12.16 4.62
N LEU A 67 -4.11 11.70 4.65
CA LEU A 67 -2.94 12.52 4.95
C LEU A 67 -2.10 12.67 3.68
N ASP A 68 -1.72 13.89 3.37
CA ASP A 68 -0.81 14.18 2.27
C ASP A 68 0.64 13.78 2.57
N SER A 69 1.48 13.79 1.54
CA SER A 69 2.88 13.39 1.65
C SER A 69 3.68 14.29 2.60
N GLU A 70 3.37 15.57 2.68
CA GLU A 70 4.05 16.51 3.56
C GLU A 70 3.79 16.17 5.03
N SER A 71 2.52 15.99 5.40
CA SER A 71 2.10 15.56 6.73
C SER A 71 2.74 14.21 7.12
N LEU A 72 2.74 13.25 6.21
CA LEU A 72 3.36 11.92 6.43
C LEU A 72 4.87 12.03 6.62
N GLN A 73 5.56 12.87 5.84
CA GLN A 73 7.00 13.10 5.96
C GLN A 73 7.36 13.78 7.29
N LEU A 74 6.58 14.78 7.71
CA LEU A 74 6.78 15.46 8.98
C LEU A 74 6.53 14.50 10.15
N LEU A 75 5.45 13.71 10.08
CA LEU A 75 5.16 12.67 11.07
C LEU A 75 6.32 11.67 11.20
N ALA A 76 6.89 11.22 10.08
CA ALA A 76 7.99 10.27 10.05
C ALA A 76 9.31 10.85 10.60
N LYS A 77 9.47 12.18 10.65
CA LYS A 77 10.64 12.88 11.19
C LYS A 77 10.55 13.15 12.70
N LEU A 78 9.40 12.93 13.32
CA LEU A 78 9.26 13.11 14.76
C LEU A 78 10.18 12.15 15.53
N PRO A 79 10.58 12.52 16.77
CA PRO A 79 11.42 11.66 17.61
C PRO A 79 10.79 10.27 17.81
N PRO A 80 11.59 9.19 17.86
CA PRO A 80 11.07 7.82 17.97
C PRO A 80 10.19 7.56 19.20
N LEU A 81 10.42 8.26 20.29
CA LEU A 81 9.66 8.14 21.54
C LEU A 81 8.51 9.15 21.64
N GLN A 82 8.26 9.95 20.60
CA GLN A 82 7.13 10.86 20.56
C GLN A 82 5.85 10.07 20.48
N GLU A 83 4.92 10.34 21.38
CA GLU A 83 3.55 9.83 21.32
C GLU A 83 2.74 10.57 20.28
N VAL A 84 1.91 9.82 19.57
CA VAL A 84 0.95 10.32 18.60
C VAL A 84 -0.41 9.68 18.84
N GLU A 85 -1.44 10.45 18.60
CA GLU A 85 -2.83 10.01 18.69
C GLU A 85 -3.55 10.26 17.37
N PHE A 86 -4.28 9.24 16.93
CA PHE A 86 -5.16 9.32 15.77
C PHE A 86 -6.58 9.61 16.24
N THR A 87 -7.19 10.64 15.70
CA THR A 87 -8.55 11.08 16.04
C THR A 87 -9.33 11.37 14.74
N PRO A 88 -10.66 11.49 14.79
CA PRO A 88 -11.44 11.90 13.60
C PRO A 88 -11.02 13.25 13.00
N LEU A 89 -10.34 14.10 13.78
CA LEU A 89 -9.87 15.43 13.36
C LEU A 89 -8.43 15.40 12.81
N GLY A 90 -7.82 14.23 12.68
CA GLY A 90 -6.46 14.06 12.19
C GLY A 90 -5.51 13.45 13.23
N VAL A 91 -4.21 13.68 13.07
CA VAL A 91 -3.17 13.16 13.95
C VAL A 91 -2.63 14.27 14.85
N SER A 92 -2.52 14.00 16.13
CA SER A 92 -1.90 14.93 17.09
C SER A 92 -0.63 14.33 17.68
N ALA A 93 0.42 15.14 17.79
CA ALA A 93 1.70 14.79 18.38
C ALA A 93 2.17 15.97 19.24
N LYS A 94 2.00 15.91 20.58
CA LYS A 94 2.31 16.99 21.50
C LYS A 94 1.64 18.31 21.07
N ASN A 95 2.40 19.24 20.50
CA ASN A 95 1.93 20.57 20.05
C ASN A 95 1.72 20.65 18.53
N ILE A 96 1.87 19.55 17.81
CA ILE A 96 1.73 19.50 16.36
C ILE A 96 0.43 18.78 16.04
N LYS A 97 -0.33 19.33 15.10
CA LYS A 97 -1.54 18.70 14.55
C LYS A 97 -1.37 18.56 13.06
N PHE A 98 -1.67 17.36 12.55
CA PHE A 98 -1.77 17.05 11.12
C PHE A 98 -3.24 16.94 10.78
N THR A 99 -3.74 17.88 10.01
CA THR A 99 -5.16 17.90 9.59
C THR A 99 -5.39 17.01 8.37
N PRO A 100 -6.56 16.40 8.24
CA PRO A 100 -6.93 15.69 7.02
C PRO A 100 -6.82 16.58 5.79
N ALA A 101 -6.31 16.00 4.71
CA ALA A 101 -6.28 16.67 3.41
C ALA A 101 -7.64 16.52 2.70
N ASP A 102 -8.08 17.59 2.02
CA ASP A 102 -9.28 17.58 1.17
C ASP A 102 -8.91 16.97 -0.21
N LEU A 103 -8.81 15.65 -0.25
CA LEU A 103 -8.43 14.87 -1.43
C LEU A 103 -9.35 13.66 -1.57
N ASP A 104 -9.66 13.28 -2.81
CA ASP A 104 -10.36 12.04 -3.13
C ASP A 104 -9.36 10.90 -3.32
N PHE A 105 -9.28 9.98 -2.36
CA PHE A 105 -8.42 8.79 -2.51
C PHE A 105 -9.09 7.77 -3.43
N PRO A 106 -8.34 7.09 -4.34
CA PRO A 106 -8.90 6.12 -5.26
C PRO A 106 -9.62 4.96 -4.54
N THR A 107 -10.95 4.97 -4.58
CA THR A 107 -11.80 4.00 -3.85
C THR A 107 -11.58 2.56 -4.30
N VAL A 108 -11.14 2.36 -5.55
CA VAL A 108 -10.84 1.04 -6.11
C VAL A 108 -9.63 0.36 -5.46
N THR A 109 -8.71 1.13 -4.83
CA THR A 109 -7.45 0.60 -4.31
C THR A 109 -7.67 -0.47 -3.25
N GLN A 110 -8.52 -0.23 -2.28
CA GLN A 110 -8.84 -1.22 -1.23
C GLN A 110 -9.44 -2.50 -1.83
N LYS A 111 -10.41 -2.33 -2.73
CA LYS A 111 -11.06 -3.46 -3.41
C LYS A 111 -10.05 -4.31 -4.19
N LEU A 112 -9.10 -3.70 -4.88
CA LEU A 112 -8.07 -4.43 -5.63
C LEU A 112 -7.20 -5.29 -4.71
N ILE A 113 -6.80 -4.76 -3.55
CA ILE A 113 -6.05 -5.53 -2.55
C ILE A 113 -6.93 -6.66 -2.01
N ASP A 114 -8.15 -6.38 -1.59
CA ASP A 114 -9.05 -7.38 -1.02
C ASP A 114 -9.35 -8.50 -2.02
N ASP A 115 -9.61 -8.16 -3.29
CA ASP A 115 -9.85 -9.15 -4.33
C ASP A 115 -8.61 -10.00 -4.63
N ALA A 116 -7.42 -9.40 -4.63
CA ALA A 116 -6.17 -10.13 -4.80
C ALA A 116 -5.88 -11.12 -3.67
N TRP A 117 -6.39 -10.85 -2.46
CA TRP A 117 -6.17 -11.72 -1.29
C TRP A 117 -7.26 -12.75 -1.03
N LYS A 118 -8.27 -12.87 -1.93
CA LYS A 118 -9.24 -13.96 -1.92
C LYS A 118 -8.63 -15.26 -2.46
N ASP A 119 -9.12 -16.40 -2.00
CA ASP A 119 -8.61 -17.72 -2.42
C ASP A 119 -8.77 -17.96 -3.93
N LYS A 120 -9.89 -17.50 -4.51
CA LYS A 120 -10.15 -17.60 -5.97
C LYS A 120 -9.07 -16.95 -6.85
N TRP A 121 -8.28 -16.02 -6.33
CA TRP A 121 -7.21 -15.37 -7.07
C TRP A 121 -6.13 -16.37 -7.52
N LEU A 122 -5.90 -17.45 -6.76
CA LEU A 122 -4.97 -18.53 -7.10
C LEU A 122 -5.54 -19.46 -8.19
N GLU A 123 -6.84 -19.45 -8.40
CA GLU A 123 -7.55 -20.37 -9.33
C GLU A 123 -7.79 -19.76 -10.73
N ASP A 124 -7.48 -18.48 -10.94
CA ASP A 124 -7.71 -17.80 -12.22
C ASP A 124 -6.76 -18.28 -13.33
N LYS A 125 -7.16 -19.38 -13.99
CA LYS A 125 -6.42 -20.04 -15.06
C LYS A 125 -6.61 -19.37 -16.42
N GLU A 126 -7.69 -18.61 -16.61
CA GLU A 126 -8.06 -18.08 -17.94
C GLU A 126 -7.09 -17.01 -18.44
N GLN A 127 -6.72 -16.06 -17.58
CA GLN A 127 -5.83 -14.96 -17.95
C GLN A 127 -4.41 -15.43 -18.27
N GLY A 128 -3.90 -16.39 -17.51
CA GLY A 128 -2.58 -16.97 -17.74
C GLY A 128 -2.49 -17.79 -19.02
N SER A 129 -3.54 -18.52 -19.37
CA SER A 129 -3.61 -19.32 -20.61
C SER A 129 -3.58 -18.44 -21.86
N LYS A 130 -4.33 -17.33 -21.88
CA LYS A 130 -4.34 -16.38 -23.01
C LYS A 130 -3.00 -15.69 -23.19
N SER A 131 -2.33 -15.31 -22.10
CA SER A 131 -1.01 -14.64 -22.15
C SER A 131 0.08 -15.56 -22.69
N ARG A 132 0.12 -16.84 -22.30
CA ARG A 132 1.10 -17.82 -22.80
C ARG A 132 0.94 -18.08 -24.31
N LYS A 133 -0.30 -18.25 -24.78
CA LYS A 133 -0.58 -18.46 -26.21
C LYS A 133 -0.15 -17.27 -27.07
N ALA A 134 -0.11 -16.06 -26.50
CA ALA A 134 0.33 -14.86 -27.19
C ALA A 134 1.85 -14.60 -27.08
N GLY A 135 2.62 -15.48 -26.45
CA GLY A 135 4.05 -15.26 -26.21
C GLY A 135 4.33 -14.08 -25.27
N ILE A 136 3.39 -13.76 -24.37
CA ILE A 136 3.51 -12.67 -23.42
C ILE A 136 3.87 -13.22 -22.06
N ILE A 137 4.94 -12.69 -21.47
CA ILE A 137 5.31 -12.94 -20.07
C ILE A 137 5.03 -11.70 -19.23
N THR A 138 4.76 -11.92 -17.96
CA THR A 138 4.62 -10.84 -16.98
C THR A 138 5.91 -10.72 -16.18
N GLY A 139 6.53 -9.55 -16.26
CA GLY A 139 7.66 -9.19 -15.42
C GLY A 139 7.23 -8.25 -14.29
N TYR A 140 7.81 -8.40 -13.12
CA TYR A 140 7.60 -7.51 -11.99
C TYR A 140 8.85 -6.66 -11.77
N LYS A 141 8.66 -5.38 -11.41
CA LYS A 141 9.76 -4.46 -11.09
C LYS A 141 10.00 -4.42 -9.57
N PRO A 142 10.93 -5.21 -9.03
CA PRO A 142 11.20 -5.22 -7.58
C PRO A 142 11.61 -3.86 -7.03
N THR A 143 12.15 -2.99 -7.88
CA THR A 143 12.55 -1.64 -7.51
C THR A 143 11.40 -0.77 -7.00
N LEU A 144 10.15 -1.05 -7.42
CA LEU A 144 8.95 -0.34 -6.95
C LEU A 144 8.66 -0.61 -5.47
N VAL A 145 9.08 -1.75 -4.95
CA VAL A 145 8.80 -2.20 -3.58
C VAL A 145 10.06 -2.40 -2.74
N LYS A 146 11.23 -2.00 -3.24
CA LYS A 146 12.53 -2.13 -2.53
C LYS A 146 12.60 -1.43 -1.17
N HIS A 147 11.72 -0.48 -0.91
CA HIS A 147 11.60 0.24 0.35
C HIS A 147 10.85 -0.56 1.42
N ILE A 148 10.16 -1.63 1.03
CA ILE A 148 9.44 -2.52 1.95
C ILE A 148 10.42 -3.58 2.44
N LYS A 149 10.74 -3.53 3.73
CA LYS A 149 11.64 -4.50 4.35
C LYS A 149 10.99 -5.89 4.37
N ASP A 150 11.79 -6.92 4.06
CA ASP A 150 11.38 -8.32 4.08
C ASP A 150 10.13 -8.61 3.21
N VAL A 151 9.98 -7.88 2.10
CA VAL A 151 8.86 -8.07 1.19
C VAL A 151 9.00 -9.38 0.40
N GLU A 152 7.96 -10.18 0.47
CA GLU A 152 7.75 -11.33 -0.40
C GLU A 152 6.86 -10.92 -1.58
N ILE A 153 7.30 -11.20 -2.80
CA ILE A 153 6.53 -10.99 -4.03
C ILE A 153 6.02 -12.35 -4.48
N ILE A 154 4.72 -12.55 -4.39
CA ILE A 154 4.05 -13.81 -4.74
C ILE A 154 3.34 -13.61 -6.10
N PRO A 155 3.94 -14.08 -7.20
CA PRO A 155 3.35 -13.95 -8.53
C PRO A 155 2.01 -14.67 -8.63
N GLN A 156 1.09 -14.12 -9.42
CA GLN A 156 -0.15 -14.82 -9.74
C GLN A 156 0.17 -16.08 -10.56
N PRO A 157 -0.40 -17.23 -10.20
CA PRO A 157 -0.26 -18.46 -10.98
C PRO A 157 -0.69 -18.25 -12.44
N HIS A 158 -0.16 -19.08 -13.31
CA HIS A 158 -0.53 -19.12 -14.72
C HIS A 158 -0.23 -17.84 -15.54
N GLY A 159 0.68 -16.97 -15.07
CA GLY A 159 1.11 -15.77 -15.82
C GLY A 159 0.13 -14.60 -15.72
N GLY A 160 -0.62 -14.50 -14.64
CA GLY A 160 -1.43 -13.32 -14.33
C GLY A 160 -0.60 -12.05 -14.21
N GLN A 161 -1.25 -10.89 -14.32
CA GLN A 161 -0.56 -9.59 -14.37
C GLN A 161 -0.24 -9.00 -13.00
N GLN A 162 -0.63 -9.67 -11.93
CA GLN A 162 -0.52 -9.17 -10.58
C GLN A 162 0.34 -10.08 -9.73
N ALA A 163 1.00 -9.52 -8.73
CA ALA A 163 1.63 -10.27 -7.66
C ALA A 163 1.12 -9.75 -6.31
N ARG A 164 0.94 -10.62 -5.35
CA ARG A 164 0.70 -10.24 -3.96
C ARG A 164 2.00 -9.76 -3.34
N LEU A 165 1.90 -8.75 -2.50
CA LEU A 165 2.99 -8.28 -1.65
C LEU A 165 2.68 -8.66 -0.21
N ARG A 166 3.61 -9.34 0.44
CA ARG A 166 3.53 -9.70 1.87
C ARG A 166 4.77 -9.23 2.60
N ALA A 167 4.58 -8.60 3.74
CA ALA A 167 5.63 -8.27 4.70
C ALA A 167 5.00 -8.20 6.11
N PRO A 168 5.78 -8.14 7.20
CA PRO A 168 5.22 -7.97 8.54
C PRO A 168 4.28 -6.76 8.63
N GLY A 169 3.03 -7.00 9.04
CA GLY A 169 1.98 -5.97 9.12
C GLY A 169 1.49 -5.43 7.77
N LEU A 170 1.96 -5.95 6.63
CA LEU A 170 1.65 -5.42 5.31
C LEU A 170 1.11 -6.49 4.38
N ARG A 171 0.05 -6.15 3.68
CA ARG A 171 -0.43 -6.83 2.47
C ARG A 171 -0.52 -5.84 1.32
N GLY A 172 -0.39 -6.30 0.10
CA GLY A 172 -0.46 -5.40 -1.04
C GLY A 172 -0.53 -6.14 -2.36
N LEU A 173 -0.44 -5.34 -3.42
CA LEU A 173 -0.52 -5.76 -4.81
C LEU A 173 0.55 -5.04 -5.61
N LEU A 174 1.22 -5.77 -6.48
CA LEU A 174 2.17 -5.24 -7.47
C LEU A 174 1.67 -5.58 -8.87
N MET A 175 1.52 -4.57 -9.70
CA MET A 175 1.16 -4.75 -11.11
C MET A 175 2.38 -5.14 -11.93
N GLY A 176 2.24 -6.18 -12.73
CA GLY A 176 3.28 -6.62 -13.65
C GLY A 176 3.27 -5.84 -14.95
N THR A 177 4.43 -5.77 -15.58
CA THR A 177 4.59 -5.25 -16.93
C THR A 177 4.55 -6.42 -17.92
N ARG A 178 3.73 -6.30 -18.94
CA ARG A 178 3.71 -7.28 -20.04
C ARG A 178 4.93 -7.09 -20.92
N VAL A 179 5.68 -8.16 -21.11
CA VAL A 179 6.82 -8.20 -22.03
C VAL A 179 6.49 -9.20 -23.14
N LYS A 180 6.46 -8.73 -24.39
CA LYS A 180 6.33 -9.60 -25.56
C LYS A 180 7.69 -10.20 -25.86
N LEU A 181 7.77 -11.51 -25.91
CA LEU A 181 8.99 -12.21 -26.32
C LEU A 181 9.05 -12.20 -27.85
N GLU A 182 9.76 -11.22 -28.42
CA GLU A 182 10.04 -11.22 -29.85
C GLU A 182 11.18 -12.19 -30.14
N GLY A 183 10.92 -13.16 -31.02
CA GLY A 183 11.97 -14.06 -31.54
C GLY A 183 12.13 -15.41 -30.81
N LEU A 184 11.34 -15.73 -29.80
CA LEU A 184 11.27 -17.10 -29.27
C LEU A 184 10.16 -17.86 -30.00
N HIS A 185 10.55 -18.62 -31.03
CA HIS A 185 9.71 -19.70 -31.55
C HIS A 185 9.69 -20.82 -30.51
N VAL A 186 8.55 -21.00 -29.86
CA VAL A 186 8.26 -22.16 -28.98
C VAL A 186 7.53 -23.19 -29.80
#